data_03686b2fbbbd34b1b80e1d0ccc142688
#
_entry.id   03686b2fbbbd34b1b80e1d0ccc142688
#
_cell.length_a   1.000
_cell.length_b   1.000
_cell.length_c   1.000
_cell.angle_alpha   90.00
_cell.angle_beta   90.00
_cell.angle_gamma   90.00
#
_symmetry.space_group_name_H-M   'P 1'
#
loop_
_entity.id
_entity.type
_entity.pdbx_description
1 polymer ?
#
loop_
_entity_poly.entity_id
_entity_poly.type
_entity_poly.pdbx_seq_one_letter_code
_entity_poly.pdbx_strand_id
1 'polypeptide(L)'
;MKKFGRFLAVAMAAAMCLCGFASCKKSGEKVYRIGMSGPLTGGAALYGQAVKNAAEMAIEEINAAGGLNGVKFELIALDDEHDPTKVSTNFATMIDRGIHVSLGCVTTKPALEFKELAKEENLFFLTPSASGDAVPDGKNGFQMCFADSNQGKVAAVDYVNASFKGQTIGALYRSDDDYSKGIFNKFKENLDPSITLKAATFTGDKPTSMESQVSQLKDCKFIFLPIYYDPAILFMTQAKGQVADDAIYYGCDGLDGIDSVVGFDIKTVPQEVSMLSHFNSKATEGKAKEFIDKYTAKFGKETLNQFGASAYDCVYAIYDAMKAAGDRINVDMSASDICKVLSAEFTGDFTFSGVTGTNIKWNSQGFVEKQAVRYTIKQADKK
;
A
#
# COMPACT_ATOMS: atom_id res chain seq x y z
N MET A 1 39.32 -58.66 -45.46
CA MET A 1 38.41 -58.19 -44.37
C MET A 1 38.60 -56.72 -44.05
N LYS A 2 38.40 -55.81 -44.98
CA LYS A 2 38.52 -54.33 -44.75
C LYS A 2 37.63 -53.52 -45.72
N LYS A 3 36.45 -53.92 -46.06
CA LYS A 3 35.52 -53.16 -46.92
C LYS A 3 34.08 -53.15 -46.46
N PHE A 4 33.72 -53.71 -45.30
CA PHE A 4 32.34 -53.71 -44.79
C PHE A 4 32.04 -52.66 -43.75
N GLY A 5 33.02 -51.88 -43.24
CA GLY A 5 32.86 -50.88 -42.17
C GLY A 5 32.52 -49.49 -42.62
N ARG A 6 32.44 -49.17 -43.92
CA ARG A 6 32.23 -47.82 -44.41
C ARG A 6 30.81 -47.48 -44.85
N PHE A 7 29.94 -48.45 -44.99
CA PHE A 7 28.56 -48.25 -45.43
C PHE A 7 27.58 -48.10 -44.26
N LEU A 8 27.97 -48.47 -43.04
CA LEU A 8 27.10 -48.30 -41.87
C LEU A 8 27.21 -46.93 -41.22
N ALA A 9 28.31 -46.19 -41.46
CA ALA A 9 28.52 -44.86 -40.89
C ALA A 9 27.78 -43.72 -41.65
N VAL A 10 27.44 -43.96 -42.93
CA VAL A 10 26.74 -42.93 -43.75
C VAL A 10 25.23 -43.03 -43.60
N ALA A 11 24.67 -44.19 -43.25
CA ALA A 11 23.23 -44.34 -43.00
C ALA A 11 22.75 -43.79 -41.67
N MET A 12 23.66 -43.68 -40.65
CA MET A 12 23.33 -43.10 -39.35
C MET A 12 23.43 -41.58 -39.32
N ALA A 13 24.18 -40.96 -40.24
CA ALA A 13 24.29 -39.52 -40.37
C ALA A 13 23.11 -38.90 -41.12
N ALA A 14 22.40 -39.64 -41.98
CA ALA A 14 21.23 -39.17 -42.71
C ALA A 14 19.92 -39.24 -41.90
N ALA A 15 19.86 -40.07 -40.83
CA ALA A 15 18.69 -40.17 -39.95
C ALA A 15 18.64 -39.11 -38.85
N MET A 16 19.76 -38.38 -38.56
CA MET A 16 19.82 -37.32 -37.57
C MET A 16 19.50 -35.90 -38.11
N CYS A 17 19.31 -35.76 -39.42
CA CYS A 17 18.99 -34.45 -40.03
C CYS A 17 17.50 -34.22 -40.32
N LEU A 18 16.61 -35.14 -39.94
CA LEU A 18 15.15 -35.00 -40.15
C LEU A 18 14.35 -34.80 -38.83
N CYS A 19 14.99 -34.71 -37.66
CA CYS A 19 14.40 -34.25 -36.43
C CYS A 19 14.72 -32.77 -36.20
N GLY A 20 14.70 -32.01 -37.29
CA GLY A 20 14.97 -30.59 -37.28
C GLY A 20 13.68 -29.77 -37.16
N PHE A 21 13.61 -28.96 -36.16
CA PHE A 21 12.81 -27.74 -36.09
C PHE A 21 11.28 -27.85 -36.11
N ALA A 22 10.70 -28.73 -35.31
CA ALA A 22 9.51 -28.34 -34.61
C ALA A 22 9.96 -27.54 -33.39
N SER A 23 10.47 -26.30 -33.59
CA SER A 23 10.45 -25.27 -32.57
C SER A 23 8.98 -24.95 -32.32
N CYS A 24 8.31 -25.76 -31.51
CA CYS A 24 7.14 -25.33 -30.83
C CYS A 24 7.60 -24.10 -30.02
N LYS A 25 7.42 -22.89 -30.56
CA LYS A 25 7.12 -21.74 -29.70
C LYS A 25 5.99 -22.25 -28.81
N LYS A 26 6.29 -22.68 -27.57
CA LYS A 26 5.29 -22.65 -26.53
C LYS A 26 4.77 -21.24 -26.57
N SER A 27 3.58 -21.02 -27.10
CA SER A 27 2.84 -19.79 -26.85
C SER A 27 2.84 -19.68 -25.33
N GLY A 28 3.51 -18.64 -24.79
CA GLY A 28 3.57 -18.47 -23.35
C GLY A 28 2.15 -18.54 -22.81
N GLU A 29 1.96 -19.21 -21.69
CA GLU A 29 0.66 -19.33 -21.05
C GLU A 29 0.11 -17.90 -20.90
N LYS A 30 -1.10 -17.63 -21.43
CA LYS A 30 -1.74 -16.33 -21.34
C LYS A 30 -2.06 -16.07 -19.87
N VAL A 31 -1.57 -14.97 -19.33
CA VAL A 31 -1.82 -14.59 -17.94
C VAL A 31 -2.12 -13.10 -17.85
N TYR A 32 -3.02 -12.72 -16.95
CA TYR A 32 -3.19 -11.32 -16.58
C TYR A 32 -2.07 -10.91 -15.62
N ARG A 33 -1.30 -9.89 -15.94
CA ARG A 33 -0.20 -9.41 -15.10
C ARG A 33 -0.60 -8.13 -14.37
N ILE A 34 -0.42 -8.16 -13.05
CA ILE A 34 -0.65 -7.03 -12.14
C ILE A 34 0.72 -6.49 -11.73
N GLY A 35 0.98 -5.20 -12.00
CA GLY A 35 2.20 -4.53 -11.57
C GLY A 35 2.09 -3.97 -10.16
N MET A 36 3.22 -3.89 -9.46
CA MET A 36 3.35 -3.20 -8.17
C MET A 36 4.76 -2.63 -8.05
N SER A 37 4.89 -1.35 -7.68
CA SER A 37 6.11 -0.75 -7.15
C SER A 37 5.87 -0.38 -5.68
N GLY A 38 6.81 -0.71 -4.80
CA GLY A 38 6.64 -0.41 -3.38
C GLY A 38 7.91 -0.68 -2.59
N PRO A 39 8.02 -0.14 -1.37
CA PRO A 39 9.20 -0.31 -0.53
C PRO A 39 9.25 -1.75 0.03
N LEU A 40 9.93 -2.65 -0.67
CA LEU A 40 10.15 -4.01 -0.20
C LEU A 40 11.32 -4.09 0.78
N THR A 41 12.19 -3.07 0.74
CA THR A 41 13.31 -2.86 1.66
C THR A 41 13.32 -1.42 2.19
N GLY A 42 14.19 -1.12 3.17
CA GLY A 42 14.31 0.23 3.75
C GLY A 42 13.32 0.55 4.85
N GLY A 43 13.18 1.84 5.20
CA GLY A 43 12.44 2.32 6.37
C GLY A 43 10.92 2.28 6.27
N ALA A 44 10.34 1.88 5.12
CA ALA A 44 8.91 1.68 4.92
C ALA A 44 8.60 0.23 4.48
N ALA A 45 9.55 -0.70 4.67
CA ALA A 45 9.48 -2.06 4.15
C ALA A 45 8.26 -2.86 4.65
N LEU A 46 7.82 -2.63 5.89
CA LEU A 46 6.64 -3.33 6.43
C LEU A 46 5.37 -3.07 5.61
N TYR A 47 5.24 -1.87 5.02
CA TYR A 47 4.08 -1.56 4.17
C TYR A 47 4.16 -2.31 2.83
N GLY A 48 5.30 -2.23 2.13
CA GLY A 48 5.48 -2.87 0.84
C GLY A 48 5.41 -4.39 0.91
N GLN A 49 6.01 -4.98 1.95
CA GLN A 49 5.93 -6.43 2.19
C GLN A 49 4.50 -6.88 2.49
N ALA A 50 3.74 -6.12 3.30
CA ALA A 50 2.34 -6.41 3.56
C ALA A 50 1.50 -6.40 2.28
N VAL A 51 1.66 -5.37 1.45
CA VAL A 51 0.97 -5.23 0.17
C VAL A 51 1.30 -6.38 -0.77
N LYS A 52 2.60 -6.70 -0.95
CA LYS A 52 3.05 -7.80 -1.79
C LYS A 52 2.48 -9.14 -1.31
N ASN A 53 2.64 -9.45 -0.03
CA ASN A 53 2.19 -10.72 0.55
C ASN A 53 0.68 -10.92 0.38
N ALA A 54 -0.11 -9.89 0.65
CA ALA A 54 -1.56 -9.96 0.54
C ALA A 54 -2.04 -10.04 -0.92
N ALA A 55 -1.39 -9.32 -1.84
CA ALA A 55 -1.68 -9.41 -3.26
C ALA A 55 -1.35 -10.80 -3.81
N GLU A 56 -0.21 -11.40 -3.43
CA GLU A 56 0.15 -12.78 -3.79
C GLU A 56 -0.89 -13.78 -3.26
N MET A 57 -1.34 -13.62 -2.02
CA MET A 57 -2.37 -14.49 -1.43
C MET A 57 -3.69 -14.42 -2.19
N ALA A 58 -4.16 -13.21 -2.53
CA ALA A 58 -5.38 -13.02 -3.30
C ALA A 58 -5.26 -13.65 -4.71
N ILE A 59 -4.14 -13.45 -5.39
CA ILE A 59 -3.86 -14.02 -6.71
C ILE A 59 -3.83 -15.56 -6.66
N GLU A 60 -3.22 -16.14 -5.64
CA GLU A 60 -3.21 -17.60 -5.46
C GLU A 60 -4.63 -18.15 -5.27
N GLU A 61 -5.46 -17.49 -4.46
CA GLU A 61 -6.85 -17.91 -4.25
C GLU A 61 -7.67 -17.79 -5.55
N ILE A 62 -7.56 -16.70 -6.28
CA ILE A 62 -8.22 -16.51 -7.58
C ILE A 62 -7.76 -17.58 -8.57
N ASN A 63 -6.47 -17.87 -8.65
CA ASN A 63 -5.91 -18.87 -9.54
C ASN A 63 -6.32 -20.29 -9.17
N ALA A 64 -6.44 -20.60 -7.88
CA ALA A 64 -6.94 -21.88 -7.39
C ALA A 64 -8.42 -22.07 -7.71
N ALA A 65 -9.20 -20.98 -7.77
CA ALA A 65 -10.61 -20.98 -8.20
C ALA A 65 -10.78 -21.03 -9.74
N GLY A 66 -9.68 -21.10 -10.52
CA GLY A 66 -9.72 -21.21 -11.98
C GLY A 66 -9.39 -19.92 -12.74
N GLY A 67 -9.04 -18.83 -12.05
CA GLY A 67 -8.72 -17.56 -12.66
C GLY A 67 -9.95 -16.83 -13.25
N LEU A 68 -9.72 -15.92 -14.18
CA LEU A 68 -10.79 -15.23 -14.93
C LEU A 68 -10.97 -15.93 -16.29
N ASN A 69 -12.10 -16.61 -16.48
CA ASN A 69 -12.40 -17.37 -17.69
C ASN A 69 -11.30 -18.39 -18.06
N GLY A 70 -10.69 -19.03 -17.04
CA GLY A 70 -9.59 -20.00 -17.22
C GLY A 70 -8.19 -19.34 -17.36
N VAL A 71 -8.08 -18.02 -17.39
CA VAL A 71 -6.82 -17.29 -17.45
C VAL A 71 -6.37 -16.91 -16.04
N LYS A 72 -5.14 -17.26 -15.68
CA LYS A 72 -4.54 -16.99 -14.37
C LYS A 72 -4.02 -15.56 -14.26
N PHE A 73 -3.70 -15.17 -13.04
CA PHE A 73 -3.06 -13.89 -12.70
C PHE A 73 -1.64 -14.09 -12.20
N GLU A 74 -0.79 -13.12 -12.43
CA GLU A 74 0.61 -13.06 -11.97
C GLU A 74 0.89 -11.67 -11.40
N LEU A 75 1.63 -11.59 -10.27
CA LEU A 75 2.12 -10.33 -9.68
C LEU A 75 3.56 -10.07 -10.16
N ILE A 76 3.82 -8.84 -10.60
CA ILE A 76 5.15 -8.30 -10.84
C ILE A 76 5.40 -7.21 -9.81
N ALA A 77 6.08 -7.56 -8.71
CA ALA A 77 6.41 -6.64 -7.63
C ALA A 77 7.87 -6.20 -7.71
N LEU A 78 8.11 -4.90 -7.67
CA LEU A 78 9.43 -4.27 -7.75
C LEU A 78 9.66 -3.34 -6.56
N ASP A 79 10.90 -3.31 -6.06
CA ASP A 79 11.30 -2.50 -4.92
C ASP A 79 11.60 -1.06 -5.35
N ASP A 80 10.92 -0.09 -4.77
CA ASP A 80 11.24 1.34 -4.93
C ASP A 80 11.93 1.95 -3.71
N GLU A 81 12.08 1.20 -2.61
CA GLU A 81 12.70 1.66 -1.36
C GLU A 81 12.11 2.98 -0.81
N HIS A 82 10.87 3.31 -1.15
CA HIS A 82 10.22 4.59 -0.89
C HIS A 82 10.88 5.78 -1.62
N ASP A 83 11.64 5.52 -2.67
CA ASP A 83 12.37 6.52 -3.45
C ASP A 83 11.66 6.78 -4.79
N PRO A 84 11.09 7.98 -5.02
CA PRO A 84 10.41 8.30 -6.26
C PRO A 84 11.33 8.22 -7.50
N THR A 85 12.65 8.36 -7.33
CA THR A 85 13.60 8.28 -8.45
C THR A 85 13.73 6.87 -9.05
N LYS A 86 13.30 5.83 -8.30
CA LYS A 86 13.29 4.44 -8.77
C LYS A 86 12.03 4.07 -9.55
N VAL A 87 10.97 4.88 -9.43
CA VAL A 87 9.66 4.56 -9.98
C VAL A 87 9.68 4.45 -11.50
N SER A 88 10.35 5.38 -12.20
CA SER A 88 10.43 5.34 -13.68
C SER A 88 11.06 4.05 -14.21
N THR A 89 12.13 3.56 -13.56
CA THR A 89 12.78 2.30 -13.92
C THR A 89 11.89 1.10 -13.64
N ASN A 90 11.23 1.09 -12.48
CA ASN A 90 10.28 0.03 -12.12
C ASN A 90 9.09 0.01 -13.09
N PHE A 91 8.55 1.18 -13.41
CA PHE A 91 7.43 1.34 -14.35
C PHE A 91 7.79 0.79 -15.73
N ALA A 92 8.92 1.23 -16.31
CA ALA A 92 9.40 0.72 -17.60
C ALA A 92 9.57 -0.81 -17.58
N THR A 93 10.14 -1.36 -16.51
CA THR A 93 10.30 -2.81 -16.35
C THR A 93 8.96 -3.54 -16.31
N MET A 94 7.94 -2.97 -15.65
CA MET A 94 6.59 -3.55 -15.62
C MET A 94 5.93 -3.51 -16.99
N ILE A 95 6.04 -2.40 -17.73
CA ILE A 95 5.54 -2.27 -19.11
C ILE A 95 6.21 -3.29 -20.04
N ASP A 96 7.53 -3.42 -19.98
CA ASP A 96 8.29 -4.40 -20.79
C ASP A 96 7.88 -5.85 -20.50
N ARG A 97 7.46 -6.12 -19.25
CA ARG A 97 6.91 -7.43 -18.86
C ARG A 97 5.43 -7.60 -19.22
N GLY A 98 4.80 -6.60 -19.82
CA GLY A 98 3.44 -6.65 -20.33
C GLY A 98 2.39 -6.68 -19.22
N ILE A 99 2.46 -5.79 -18.23
CA ILE A 99 1.39 -5.64 -17.23
C ILE A 99 0.10 -5.16 -17.89
N HIS A 100 -1.03 -5.59 -17.34
CA HIS A 100 -2.36 -5.20 -17.82
C HIS A 100 -2.98 -4.12 -16.93
N VAL A 101 -2.69 -4.18 -15.63
CA VAL A 101 -3.13 -3.26 -14.58
C VAL A 101 -2.07 -3.17 -13.50
N SER A 102 -2.19 -2.21 -12.58
CA SER A 102 -1.23 -2.09 -11.47
C SER A 102 -1.91 -1.83 -10.13
N LEU A 103 -1.24 -2.21 -9.04
CA LEU A 103 -1.50 -1.71 -7.70
C LEU A 103 -0.81 -0.35 -7.43
N GLY A 104 -0.15 0.21 -8.45
CA GLY A 104 0.59 1.47 -8.33
C GLY A 104 1.76 1.37 -7.36
N CYS A 105 1.98 2.44 -6.61
CA CYS A 105 2.93 2.50 -5.51
C CYS A 105 2.23 2.45 -4.15
N VAL A 106 3.01 2.09 -3.13
CA VAL A 106 2.52 1.89 -1.75
C VAL A 106 2.52 3.20 -0.95
N THR A 107 3.47 4.11 -1.23
CA THR A 107 3.63 5.38 -0.51
C THR A 107 3.36 6.57 -1.42
N THR A 108 2.91 7.68 -0.85
CA THR A 108 2.37 8.84 -1.59
C THR A 108 3.36 9.44 -2.58
N LYS A 109 4.59 9.75 -2.17
CA LYS A 109 5.56 10.44 -3.04
C LYS A 109 5.96 9.62 -4.27
N PRO A 110 6.30 8.32 -4.17
CA PRO A 110 6.44 7.43 -5.33
C PRO A 110 5.17 7.32 -6.18
N ALA A 111 3.98 7.30 -5.55
CA ALA A 111 2.72 7.18 -6.28
C ALA A 111 2.39 8.39 -7.14
N LEU A 112 2.82 9.59 -6.76
CA LEU A 112 2.67 10.81 -7.58
C LEU A 112 3.48 10.70 -8.88
N GLU A 113 4.71 10.19 -8.81
CA GLU A 113 5.53 9.91 -10.00
C GLU A 113 4.91 8.80 -10.86
N PHE A 114 4.48 7.70 -10.23
CA PHE A 114 3.82 6.61 -10.92
C PHE A 114 2.56 7.05 -11.68
N LYS A 115 1.77 7.94 -11.08
CA LYS A 115 0.55 8.48 -11.68
C LYS A 115 0.83 9.17 -13.02
N GLU A 116 1.86 10.01 -13.11
CA GLU A 116 2.17 10.71 -14.35
C GLU A 116 2.58 9.73 -15.45
N LEU A 117 3.40 8.71 -15.12
CA LEU A 117 3.76 7.64 -16.05
C LEU A 117 2.54 6.81 -16.47
N ALA A 118 1.67 6.46 -15.53
CA ALA A 118 0.45 5.71 -15.80
C ALA A 118 -0.53 6.49 -16.71
N LYS A 119 -0.55 7.81 -16.59
CA LYS A 119 -1.35 8.68 -17.46
C LYS A 119 -0.80 8.72 -18.90
N GLU A 120 0.52 8.76 -19.07
CA GLU A 120 1.16 8.72 -20.40
C GLU A 120 0.87 7.41 -21.13
N GLU A 121 0.93 6.26 -20.43
CA GLU A 121 0.67 4.92 -20.99
C GLU A 121 -0.81 4.52 -20.96
N ASN A 122 -1.68 5.35 -20.39
CA ASN A 122 -3.09 5.05 -20.12
C ASN A 122 -3.24 3.71 -19.38
N LEU A 123 -2.49 3.52 -18.29
CA LEU A 123 -2.51 2.34 -17.45
C LEU A 123 -3.45 2.54 -16.26
N PHE A 124 -4.33 1.57 -16.01
CA PHE A 124 -5.16 1.54 -14.80
C PHE A 124 -4.33 1.15 -13.57
N PHE A 125 -4.48 1.90 -12.47
CA PHE A 125 -3.96 1.47 -11.17
C PHE A 125 -4.95 1.72 -10.03
N LEU A 126 -4.94 0.80 -9.06
CA LEU A 126 -5.69 0.88 -7.82
C LEU A 126 -4.73 0.75 -6.64
N THR A 127 -4.36 1.89 -6.03
CA THR A 127 -3.41 1.85 -4.90
C THR A 127 -4.08 1.40 -3.61
N PRO A 128 -3.45 0.46 -2.85
CA PRO A 128 -3.96 0.03 -1.56
C PRO A 128 -3.72 1.03 -0.43
N SER A 129 -2.72 1.92 -0.54
CA SER A 129 -2.15 2.62 0.59
C SER A 129 -1.62 4.03 0.33
N ALA A 130 -1.28 4.39 -0.90
CA ALA A 130 -0.84 5.75 -1.21
C ALA A 130 -2.01 6.73 -1.06
N SER A 131 -2.10 7.38 0.12
CA SER A 131 -3.28 8.10 0.60
C SER A 131 -3.34 9.57 0.21
N GLY A 132 -2.29 10.12 -0.43
CA GLY A 132 -2.25 11.51 -0.87
C GLY A 132 -3.43 11.90 -1.74
N ASP A 133 -4.05 13.06 -1.46
CA ASP A 133 -5.23 13.56 -2.19
C ASP A 133 -4.97 13.76 -3.70
N ALA A 134 -3.72 13.93 -4.09
CA ALA A 134 -3.34 14.11 -5.49
C ALA A 134 -3.06 12.79 -6.24
N VAL A 135 -3.11 11.62 -5.57
CA VAL A 135 -2.80 10.32 -6.17
C VAL A 135 -3.89 9.84 -7.13
N PRO A 136 -5.17 9.73 -6.73
CA PRO A 136 -6.21 9.31 -7.66
C PRO A 136 -6.62 10.44 -8.60
N ASP A 137 -7.22 10.09 -9.74
CA ASP A 137 -7.76 11.06 -10.71
C ASP A 137 -9.08 10.59 -11.36
N GLY A 138 -9.55 9.39 -11.02
CA GLY A 138 -10.77 8.80 -11.56
C GLY A 138 -10.71 8.41 -13.04
N LYS A 139 -9.51 8.45 -13.64
CA LYS A 139 -9.26 8.04 -15.03
C LYS A 139 -8.30 6.87 -15.10
N ASN A 140 -7.09 7.07 -14.61
CA ASN A 140 -6.06 6.03 -14.52
C ASN A 140 -5.89 5.54 -13.09
N GLY A 141 -5.97 6.44 -12.12
CA GLY A 141 -5.66 6.22 -10.72
C GLY A 141 -6.88 6.20 -9.80
N PHE A 142 -6.91 5.17 -8.95
CA PHE A 142 -7.92 4.95 -7.92
C PHE A 142 -7.27 4.57 -6.60
N GLN A 143 -7.91 4.89 -5.46
CA GLN A 143 -7.46 4.51 -4.12
C GLN A 143 -8.41 3.48 -3.49
N MET A 144 -7.86 2.54 -2.69
CA MET A 144 -8.62 1.66 -1.81
C MET A 144 -8.53 2.12 -0.33
N CYS A 145 -7.53 2.92 0.03
CA CYS A 145 -7.37 3.53 1.34
C CYS A 145 -8.18 4.83 1.49
N PHE A 146 -8.28 5.36 2.69
CA PHE A 146 -8.82 6.70 2.95
C PHE A 146 -7.79 7.77 2.54
N ALA A 147 -8.28 8.99 2.22
CA ALA A 147 -7.42 10.09 1.79
C ALA A 147 -6.73 10.79 2.98
N ASP A 148 -5.58 11.44 2.72
CA ASP A 148 -4.83 12.24 3.70
C ASP A 148 -5.68 13.37 4.30
N SER A 149 -6.50 14.04 3.48
CA SER A 149 -7.43 15.06 3.94
C SER A 149 -8.46 14.53 4.94
N ASN A 150 -8.91 13.29 4.76
CA ASN A 150 -9.82 12.63 5.70
C ASN A 150 -9.09 12.35 7.03
N GLN A 151 -7.87 11.81 6.99
CA GLN A 151 -7.08 11.50 8.19
C GLN A 151 -6.85 12.76 9.04
N GLY A 152 -6.38 13.86 8.43
CA GLY A 152 -6.14 15.10 9.13
C GLY A 152 -7.41 15.70 9.74
N LYS A 153 -8.52 15.70 8.98
CA LYS A 153 -9.83 16.17 9.45
C LYS A 153 -10.36 15.34 10.62
N VAL A 154 -10.37 14.01 10.51
CA VAL A 154 -10.87 13.12 11.56
C VAL A 154 -10.06 13.26 12.85
N ALA A 155 -8.72 13.33 12.76
CA ALA A 155 -7.87 13.56 13.93
C ALA A 155 -8.23 14.86 14.66
N ALA A 156 -8.46 15.95 13.93
CA ALA A 156 -8.83 17.23 14.51
C ALA A 156 -10.26 17.24 15.07
N VAL A 157 -11.25 16.89 14.25
CA VAL A 157 -12.68 17.09 14.55
C VAL A 157 -13.18 16.05 15.54
N ASP A 158 -12.90 14.77 15.32
CA ASP A 158 -13.52 13.68 16.08
C ASP A 158 -12.83 13.45 17.42
N TYR A 159 -11.58 13.93 17.57
CA TYR A 159 -10.84 13.70 18.80
C TYR A 159 -10.28 14.96 19.44
N VAL A 160 -9.45 15.75 18.74
CA VAL A 160 -8.66 16.82 19.36
C VAL A 160 -9.54 18.00 19.80
N ASN A 161 -10.46 18.46 18.95
CA ASN A 161 -11.32 19.61 19.25
C ASN A 161 -12.20 19.41 20.48
N ALA A 162 -12.65 18.17 20.73
CA ALA A 162 -13.45 17.85 21.93
C ALA A 162 -12.59 17.73 23.20
N SER A 163 -11.38 17.15 23.07
CA SER A 163 -10.56 16.76 24.23
C SER A 163 -9.57 17.84 24.68
N PHE A 164 -9.15 18.77 23.79
CA PHE A 164 -8.04 19.70 24.03
C PHE A 164 -8.42 21.17 23.79
N LYS A 165 -9.72 21.51 23.80
CA LYS A 165 -10.20 22.89 23.65
C LYS A 165 -9.54 23.84 24.65
N GLY A 166 -8.98 24.95 24.15
CA GLY A 166 -8.29 25.95 24.98
C GLY A 166 -6.90 25.53 25.46
N GLN A 167 -6.39 24.37 25.02
CA GLN A 167 -5.07 23.85 25.43
C GLN A 167 -4.02 24.02 24.33
N THR A 168 -2.76 23.79 24.71
CA THR A 168 -1.64 23.72 23.77
C THR A 168 -1.38 22.25 23.45
N ILE A 169 -1.34 21.91 22.14
CA ILE A 169 -1.00 20.60 21.60
C ILE A 169 0.24 20.69 20.74
N GLY A 170 0.89 19.53 20.52
CA GLY A 170 2.04 19.38 19.64
C GLY A 170 1.67 18.69 18.32
N ALA A 171 2.47 18.96 17.29
CA ALA A 171 2.53 18.13 16.08
C ALA A 171 3.98 18.01 15.60
N LEU A 172 4.37 16.82 15.16
CA LEU A 172 5.64 16.57 14.49
C LEU A 172 5.37 16.07 13.09
N TYR A 173 5.84 16.79 12.08
CA TYR A 173 5.64 16.37 10.69
C TYR A 173 6.90 16.54 9.84
N ARG A 174 6.99 15.77 8.77
CA ARG A 174 8.06 15.87 7.78
C ARG A 174 7.66 16.91 6.72
N SER A 175 8.45 17.99 6.60
CA SER A 175 8.09 19.14 5.76
C SER A 175 8.37 18.96 4.26
N ASP A 176 9.22 18.00 3.89
CA ASP A 176 9.58 17.64 2.51
C ASP A 176 8.89 16.36 1.98
N ASP A 177 7.85 15.90 2.69
CA ASP A 177 7.05 14.73 2.31
C ASP A 177 5.58 15.12 2.10
N ASP A 178 5.01 14.77 0.96
CA ASP A 178 3.66 15.17 0.58
C ASP A 178 2.58 14.52 1.45
N TYR A 179 2.76 13.25 1.87
CA TYR A 179 1.90 12.56 2.82
C TYR A 179 1.86 13.31 4.16
N SER A 180 3.00 13.45 4.81
CA SER A 180 3.12 14.03 6.14
C SER A 180 2.60 15.48 6.18
N LYS A 181 3.00 16.29 5.20
CA LYS A 181 2.59 17.68 5.06
C LYS A 181 1.10 17.82 4.72
N GLY A 182 0.58 16.94 3.85
CA GLY A 182 -0.82 16.93 3.45
C GLY A 182 -1.75 16.71 4.63
N ILE A 183 -1.51 15.66 5.40
CA ILE A 183 -2.27 15.36 6.62
C ILE A 183 -2.15 16.47 7.66
N PHE A 184 -0.92 16.96 7.94
CA PHE A 184 -0.70 18.05 8.89
C PHE A 184 -1.47 19.31 8.53
N ASN A 185 -1.49 19.71 7.25
CA ASN A 185 -2.22 20.89 6.81
C ASN A 185 -3.73 20.73 7.04
N LYS A 186 -4.31 19.57 6.71
CA LYS A 186 -5.73 19.31 6.95
C LYS A 186 -6.07 19.22 8.43
N PHE A 187 -5.20 18.65 9.23
CA PHE A 187 -5.35 18.69 10.69
C PHE A 187 -5.40 20.12 11.21
N LYS A 188 -4.43 20.96 10.83
CA LYS A 188 -4.34 22.37 11.24
C LYS A 188 -5.56 23.19 10.78
N GLU A 189 -6.01 22.99 9.55
CA GLU A 189 -7.19 23.68 8.99
C GLU A 189 -8.48 23.40 9.76
N ASN A 190 -8.60 22.22 10.38
CA ASN A 190 -9.81 21.78 11.07
C ASN A 190 -9.73 21.87 12.60
N LEU A 191 -8.66 22.43 13.17
CA LEU A 191 -8.55 22.65 14.60
C LEU A 191 -9.48 23.76 15.09
N ASP A 192 -10.06 23.59 16.29
CA ASP A 192 -10.77 24.65 16.99
C ASP A 192 -9.84 25.85 17.22
N PRO A 193 -10.25 27.09 16.89
CA PRO A 193 -9.39 28.28 17.01
C PRO A 193 -8.86 28.56 18.43
N SER A 194 -9.48 27.97 19.48
CA SER A 194 -9.01 28.12 20.87
C SER A 194 -7.80 27.20 21.17
N ILE A 195 -7.46 26.24 20.31
CA ILE A 195 -6.33 25.33 20.49
C ILE A 195 -5.06 25.99 19.98
N THR A 196 -4.02 26.02 20.81
CA THR A 196 -2.69 26.48 20.40
C THR A 196 -1.89 25.30 19.85
N LEU A 197 -1.49 25.36 18.57
CA LEU A 197 -0.70 24.31 17.93
C LEU A 197 0.79 24.67 17.92
N LYS A 198 1.63 23.88 18.61
CA LYS A 198 3.10 23.88 18.46
C LYS A 198 3.49 22.86 17.40
N ALA A 199 4.06 23.31 16.28
CA ALA A 199 4.50 22.43 15.20
C ALA A 199 6.02 22.36 15.16
N ALA A 200 6.56 21.14 15.24
CA ALA A 200 7.97 20.83 15.01
C ALA A 200 8.11 20.10 13.66
N THR A 201 9.22 20.32 12.96
CA THR A 201 9.46 19.73 11.64
C THR A 201 10.82 19.06 11.54
N PHE A 202 10.91 18.11 10.62
CA PHE A 202 12.17 17.54 10.15
C PHE A 202 12.12 17.34 8.63
N THR A 203 13.24 16.95 8.04
CA THR A 203 13.38 16.61 6.61
C THR A 203 14.15 15.31 6.44
N GLY A 204 14.00 14.70 5.26
CA GLY A 204 14.71 13.46 4.90
C GLY A 204 14.03 12.19 5.44
N ASP A 205 14.27 11.06 4.75
CA ASP A 205 13.64 9.78 5.07
C ASP A 205 14.25 9.12 6.33
N LYS A 206 15.52 9.40 6.62
CA LYS A 206 16.28 8.76 7.71
C LYS A 206 16.92 9.80 8.62
N PRO A 207 16.12 10.53 9.40
CA PRO A 207 16.69 11.46 10.39
C PRO A 207 17.51 10.69 11.43
N THR A 208 18.62 11.26 11.86
CA THR A 208 19.52 10.65 12.86
C THR A 208 19.28 11.19 14.27
N SER A 209 18.57 12.31 14.39
CA SER A 209 18.20 12.91 15.69
C SER A 209 16.89 13.66 15.60
N MET A 210 16.11 13.59 16.67
CA MET A 210 14.86 14.32 16.93
C MET A 210 14.95 15.16 18.22
N GLU A 211 16.15 15.36 18.79
CA GLU A 211 16.31 16.07 20.08
C GLU A 211 15.75 17.49 20.07
N SER A 212 15.93 18.21 18.96
CA SER A 212 15.35 19.56 18.78
C SER A 212 13.83 19.53 18.77
N GLN A 213 13.23 18.57 18.09
CA GLN A 213 11.79 18.38 18.00
C GLN A 213 11.20 17.97 19.35
N VAL A 214 11.88 17.07 20.06
CA VAL A 214 11.53 16.67 21.44
C VAL A 214 11.54 17.92 22.36
N SER A 215 12.61 18.70 22.33
CA SER A 215 12.71 19.93 23.14
C SER A 215 11.55 20.91 22.89
N GLN A 216 11.08 21.04 21.65
CA GLN A 216 9.96 21.91 21.27
C GLN A 216 8.61 21.37 21.77
N LEU A 217 8.44 20.05 21.83
CA LEU A 217 7.15 19.40 22.07
C LEU A 217 7.01 18.77 23.47
N LYS A 218 8.05 18.72 24.29
CA LYS A 218 8.08 17.99 25.57
C LYS A 218 6.99 18.40 26.56
N ASP A 219 6.50 19.63 26.50
CA ASP A 219 5.46 20.13 27.40
C ASP A 219 4.03 19.88 26.89
N CYS A 220 3.86 19.24 25.72
CA CYS A 220 2.56 18.95 25.14
C CYS A 220 2.00 17.62 25.66
N LYS A 221 0.74 17.66 26.10
CA LYS A 221 -0.01 16.46 26.56
C LYS A 221 -0.61 15.64 25.40
N PHE A 222 -0.60 16.19 24.22
CA PHE A 222 -0.99 15.53 22.98
C PHE A 222 0.00 15.91 21.89
N ILE A 223 0.51 14.93 21.17
CA ILE A 223 1.44 15.13 20.05
C ILE A 223 0.92 14.33 18.85
N PHE A 224 0.51 15.07 17.80
CA PHE A 224 0.09 14.52 16.53
C PHE A 224 1.30 14.12 15.69
N LEU A 225 1.30 12.90 15.16
CA LEU A 225 2.43 12.30 14.43
C LEU A 225 1.99 11.82 13.03
N PRO A 226 1.67 12.71 12.07
CA PRO A 226 1.38 12.34 10.69
C PRO A 226 2.69 12.01 9.96
N ILE A 227 3.37 10.96 10.40
CA ILE A 227 4.68 10.50 9.91
C ILE A 227 4.71 8.98 9.87
N TYR A 228 5.67 8.41 9.15
CA TYR A 228 5.90 6.98 9.11
C TYR A 228 6.51 6.44 10.41
N TYR A 229 6.45 5.12 10.61
CA TYR A 229 6.85 4.49 11.88
C TYR A 229 8.32 4.71 12.26
N ASP A 230 9.29 4.69 11.31
CA ASP A 230 10.72 4.85 11.60
C ASP A 230 11.05 6.18 12.29
N PRO A 231 10.71 7.37 11.71
CA PRO A 231 10.92 8.64 12.40
C PRO A 231 10.07 8.78 13.68
N ALA A 232 8.90 8.14 13.76
CA ALA A 232 8.10 8.13 14.98
C ALA A 232 8.80 7.36 16.10
N ILE A 233 9.39 6.20 15.81
CA ILE A 233 10.20 5.41 16.76
C ILE A 233 11.38 6.23 17.28
N LEU A 234 12.10 6.91 16.38
CA LEU A 234 13.23 7.76 16.78
C LEU A 234 12.79 8.87 17.73
N PHE A 235 11.68 9.57 17.39
CA PHE A 235 11.11 10.61 18.24
C PHE A 235 10.70 10.05 19.60
N MET A 236 9.90 8.97 19.66
CA MET A 236 9.44 8.37 20.91
C MET A 236 10.60 7.89 21.78
N THR A 237 11.64 7.32 21.17
CA THR A 237 12.84 6.85 21.86
C THR A 237 13.60 8.00 22.52
N GLN A 238 13.80 9.10 21.81
CA GLN A 238 14.50 10.28 22.31
C GLN A 238 13.65 11.11 23.29
N ALA A 239 12.32 11.04 23.16
CA ALA A 239 11.37 11.72 24.06
C ALA A 239 11.21 11.04 25.43
N LYS A 240 11.75 9.81 25.60
CA LYS A 240 11.62 9.04 26.83
C LYS A 240 12.18 9.81 28.04
N GLY A 241 11.35 9.98 29.09
CA GLY A 241 11.69 10.74 30.30
C GLY A 241 11.71 12.27 30.12
N GLN A 242 11.38 12.78 28.92
CA GLN A 242 11.28 14.21 28.63
C GLN A 242 9.82 14.65 28.40
N VAL A 243 9.05 13.85 27.67
CA VAL A 243 7.61 14.01 27.50
C VAL A 243 6.90 13.29 28.65
N ALA A 244 5.86 13.91 29.21
CA ALA A 244 5.12 13.33 30.33
C ALA A 244 4.50 11.96 29.98
N ASP A 245 4.52 11.01 30.92
CA ASP A 245 4.02 9.65 30.72
C ASP A 245 2.53 9.60 30.38
N ASP A 246 1.75 10.59 30.83
CA ASP A 246 0.31 10.73 30.55
C ASP A 246 0.01 11.48 29.24
N ALA A 247 1.00 11.81 28.45
CA ALA A 247 0.80 12.35 27.13
C ALA A 247 0.29 11.27 26.14
N ILE A 248 -0.24 11.74 25.02
CA ILE A 248 -0.77 10.88 23.95
C ILE A 248 0.02 11.14 22.67
N TYR A 249 0.57 10.10 22.09
CA TYR A 249 1.08 10.07 20.73
C TYR A 249 -0.03 9.58 19.80
N TYR A 250 -0.46 10.43 18.91
CA TYR A 250 -1.57 10.15 17.99
C TYR A 250 -1.09 10.26 16.55
N GLY A 251 -1.02 9.15 15.86
CA GLY A 251 -0.59 9.08 14.47
C GLY A 251 -1.73 8.84 13.49
N CYS A 252 -1.34 8.74 12.24
CA CYS A 252 -2.15 8.34 11.12
C CYS A 252 -1.85 6.90 10.72
N ASP A 253 -2.29 6.46 9.55
CA ASP A 253 -2.01 5.12 9.03
C ASP A 253 -0.50 4.80 8.94
N GLY A 254 0.36 5.81 8.79
CA GLY A 254 1.80 5.65 8.80
C GLY A 254 2.42 5.14 10.12
N LEU A 255 1.64 4.96 11.19
CA LEU A 255 2.11 4.24 12.38
C LEU A 255 1.77 2.74 12.36
N ASP A 256 1.03 2.26 11.34
CA ASP A 256 0.64 0.84 11.30
C ASP A 256 1.85 -0.06 11.12
N GLY A 257 1.99 -1.06 11.99
CA GLY A 257 3.14 -1.95 12.06
C GLY A 257 4.27 -1.48 12.97
N ILE A 258 4.16 -0.32 13.64
CA ILE A 258 5.20 0.20 14.55
C ILE A 258 5.56 -0.79 15.68
N ASP A 259 4.61 -1.58 16.14
CA ASP A 259 4.78 -2.61 17.17
C ASP A 259 5.46 -3.89 16.67
N SER A 260 5.69 -4.00 15.36
CA SER A 260 6.36 -5.13 14.71
C SER A 260 7.78 -4.81 14.24
N VAL A 261 8.25 -3.58 14.43
CA VAL A 261 9.59 -3.16 14.00
C VAL A 261 10.67 -3.84 14.81
N VAL A 262 11.59 -4.53 14.16
CA VAL A 262 12.70 -5.23 14.82
C VAL A 262 13.59 -4.22 15.57
N GLY A 263 13.84 -4.49 16.84
CA GLY A 263 14.70 -3.64 17.69
C GLY A 263 13.93 -2.52 18.41
N PHE A 264 12.61 -2.40 18.19
CA PHE A 264 11.75 -1.49 18.94
C PHE A 264 10.69 -2.27 19.75
N ASP A 265 10.61 -2.04 21.05
CA ASP A 265 9.55 -2.57 21.89
C ASP A 265 8.61 -1.43 22.30
N ILE A 266 7.44 -1.37 21.69
CA ILE A 266 6.41 -0.35 21.96
C ILE A 266 5.99 -0.31 23.45
N LYS A 267 6.14 -1.42 24.17
CA LYS A 267 5.84 -1.49 25.62
C LYS A 267 6.78 -0.65 26.47
N THR A 268 7.93 -0.28 25.94
CA THR A 268 8.89 0.62 26.63
C THR A 268 8.53 2.09 26.54
N VAL A 269 7.52 2.46 25.72
CA VAL A 269 6.96 3.80 25.62
C VAL A 269 5.89 3.95 26.71
N PRO A 270 6.05 4.84 27.70
CA PRO A 270 5.06 4.96 28.79
C PRO A 270 3.74 5.59 28.34
N GLN A 271 3.76 6.42 27.31
CA GLN A 271 2.61 7.13 26.78
C GLN A 271 1.62 6.21 26.07
N GLU A 272 0.39 6.67 25.91
CA GLU A 272 -0.54 6.06 24.97
C GLU A 272 -0.07 6.30 23.54
N VAL A 273 -0.13 5.25 22.69
CA VAL A 273 0.12 5.34 21.27
C VAL A 273 -1.13 4.90 20.52
N SER A 274 -1.70 5.80 19.74
CA SER A 274 -2.89 5.56 18.92
C SER A 274 -2.65 5.99 17.48
N MET A 275 -3.41 5.43 16.53
CA MET A 275 -3.36 5.79 15.13
C MET A 275 -4.76 5.78 14.50
N LEU A 276 -4.86 6.23 13.26
CA LEU A 276 -6.03 6.03 12.41
C LEU A 276 -5.88 4.75 11.58
N SER A 277 -6.97 4.00 11.46
CA SER A 277 -7.04 2.82 10.62
C SER A 277 -8.42 2.68 10.00
N HIS A 278 -8.48 2.08 8.82
CA HIS A 278 -9.73 1.67 8.16
C HIS A 278 -9.92 0.14 8.17
N PHE A 279 -9.06 -0.58 8.86
CA PHE A 279 -9.09 -2.03 9.00
C PHE A 279 -9.06 -2.46 10.46
N ASN A 280 -9.96 -3.37 10.82
CA ASN A 280 -9.96 -3.95 12.17
C ASN A 280 -9.06 -5.19 12.23
N SER A 281 -7.78 -5.00 12.57
CA SER A 281 -6.81 -6.09 12.74
C SER A 281 -7.11 -7.02 13.94
N LYS A 282 -8.11 -6.69 14.76
CA LYS A 282 -8.60 -7.51 15.89
C LYS A 282 -9.99 -8.09 15.64
N ALA A 283 -10.42 -8.16 14.39
CA ALA A 283 -11.71 -8.76 14.03
C ALA A 283 -11.78 -10.22 14.50
N THR A 284 -12.92 -10.59 15.10
CA THR A 284 -13.18 -11.94 15.63
C THR A 284 -14.12 -12.76 14.74
N GLU A 285 -14.68 -12.14 13.70
CA GLU A 285 -15.62 -12.76 12.76
C GLU A 285 -15.61 -12.10 11.38
N GLY A 286 -16.26 -12.72 10.41
CA GLY A 286 -16.43 -12.21 9.06
C GLY A 286 -15.16 -12.23 8.21
N LYS A 287 -15.21 -11.59 7.04
CA LYS A 287 -14.13 -11.59 6.04
C LYS A 287 -12.80 -11.07 6.59
N ALA A 288 -12.84 -10.08 7.49
CA ALA A 288 -11.63 -9.56 8.10
C ALA A 288 -10.92 -10.61 8.96
N LYS A 289 -11.68 -11.39 9.75
CA LYS A 289 -11.12 -12.51 10.54
C LYS A 289 -10.53 -13.60 9.63
N GLU A 290 -11.25 -13.99 8.59
CA GLU A 290 -10.77 -14.98 7.63
C GLU A 290 -9.46 -14.55 6.96
N PHE A 291 -9.37 -13.29 6.55
CA PHE A 291 -8.14 -12.72 6.02
C PHE A 291 -6.99 -12.77 7.03
N ILE A 292 -7.23 -12.30 8.28
CA ILE A 292 -6.24 -12.30 9.36
C ILE A 292 -5.69 -13.71 9.59
N ASP A 293 -6.56 -14.71 9.67
CA ASP A 293 -6.16 -16.10 9.90
C ASP A 293 -5.30 -16.65 8.76
N LYS A 294 -5.75 -16.47 7.52
CA LYS A 294 -5.03 -16.92 6.33
C LYS A 294 -3.67 -16.22 6.20
N TYR A 295 -3.67 -14.89 6.35
CA TYR A 295 -2.46 -14.09 6.25
C TYR A 295 -1.44 -14.50 7.33
N THR A 296 -1.90 -14.58 8.59
CA THR A 296 -1.04 -14.95 9.71
C THR A 296 -0.48 -16.37 9.57
N ALA A 297 -1.30 -17.32 9.11
CA ALA A 297 -0.86 -18.69 8.88
C ALA A 297 0.22 -18.79 7.79
N LYS A 298 0.18 -17.91 6.78
CA LYS A 298 1.11 -17.94 5.64
C LYS A 298 2.37 -17.11 5.85
N PHE A 299 2.24 -15.91 6.43
CA PHE A 299 3.29 -14.90 6.46
C PHE A 299 3.72 -14.45 7.87
N GLY A 300 3.04 -14.93 8.93
CA GLY A 300 3.23 -14.40 10.28
C GLY A 300 2.40 -13.13 10.54
N LYS A 301 2.62 -12.52 11.71
CA LYS A 301 1.90 -11.31 12.15
C LYS A 301 2.68 -10.02 11.89
N GLU A 302 3.97 -10.14 11.64
CA GLU A 302 4.93 -9.04 11.64
C GLU A 302 4.63 -8.02 10.54
N THR A 303 4.07 -8.48 9.41
CA THR A 303 3.68 -7.62 8.30
C THR A 303 2.16 -7.46 8.17
N LEU A 304 1.35 -7.97 9.11
CA LEU A 304 -0.10 -7.82 9.07
C LEU A 304 -0.48 -6.38 9.43
N ASN A 305 -0.98 -5.61 8.47
CA ASN A 305 -1.43 -4.24 8.63
C ASN A 305 -2.59 -3.90 7.69
N GLN A 306 -3.13 -2.68 7.81
CA GLN A 306 -4.25 -2.21 6.98
C GLN A 306 -3.91 -2.14 5.48
N PHE A 307 -2.64 -1.94 5.12
CA PHE A 307 -2.21 -1.83 3.73
C PHE A 307 -2.24 -3.18 3.02
N GLY A 308 -1.85 -4.25 3.73
CA GLY A 308 -2.02 -5.63 3.25
C GLY A 308 -3.49 -5.98 3.05
N ALA A 309 -4.35 -5.64 4.02
CA ALA A 309 -5.79 -5.87 3.89
C ALA A 309 -6.39 -5.13 2.68
N SER A 310 -5.98 -3.88 2.46
CA SER A 310 -6.38 -3.11 1.27
C SER A 310 -5.82 -3.69 -0.03
N ALA A 311 -4.59 -4.22 -0.03
CA ALA A 311 -4.01 -4.84 -1.23
C ALA A 311 -4.75 -6.13 -1.64
N TYR A 312 -5.14 -6.94 -0.65
CA TYR A 312 -6.01 -8.09 -0.88
C TYR A 312 -7.32 -7.66 -1.55
N ASP A 313 -7.96 -6.62 -1.00
CA ASP A 313 -9.18 -6.04 -1.57
C ASP A 313 -8.96 -5.43 -2.95
N CYS A 314 -7.81 -4.78 -3.22
CA CYS A 314 -7.48 -4.23 -4.54
C CYS A 314 -7.46 -5.31 -5.62
N VAL A 315 -6.81 -6.45 -5.34
CA VAL A 315 -6.72 -7.56 -6.30
C VAL A 315 -8.11 -8.14 -6.58
N TYR A 316 -8.92 -8.35 -5.54
CA TYR A 316 -10.29 -8.84 -5.71
C TYR A 316 -11.21 -7.81 -6.39
N ALA A 317 -11.07 -6.51 -6.08
CA ALA A 317 -11.85 -5.47 -6.74
C ALA A 317 -11.54 -5.37 -8.24
N ILE A 318 -10.26 -5.47 -8.62
CA ILE A 318 -9.85 -5.54 -10.03
C ILE A 318 -10.43 -6.80 -10.68
N TYR A 319 -10.29 -7.96 -10.05
CA TYR A 319 -10.84 -9.22 -10.54
C TYR A 319 -12.36 -9.17 -10.73
N ASP A 320 -13.10 -8.68 -9.73
CA ASP A 320 -14.56 -8.57 -9.77
C ASP A 320 -15.03 -7.57 -10.83
N ALA A 321 -14.32 -6.44 -10.99
CA ALA A 321 -14.61 -5.46 -12.04
C ALA A 321 -14.34 -6.03 -13.44
N MET A 322 -13.23 -6.75 -13.64
CA MET A 322 -12.95 -7.45 -14.90
C MET A 322 -14.02 -8.51 -15.20
N LYS A 323 -14.48 -9.23 -14.17
CA LYS A 323 -15.55 -10.21 -14.29
C LYS A 323 -16.90 -9.55 -14.64
N ALA A 324 -17.22 -8.41 -14.03
CA ALA A 324 -18.43 -7.63 -14.33
C ALA A 324 -18.41 -7.06 -15.76
N ALA A 325 -17.23 -6.68 -16.25
CA ALA A 325 -17.03 -6.24 -17.63
C ALA A 325 -17.31 -7.34 -18.67
N GLY A 326 -17.20 -8.63 -18.30
CA GLY A 326 -17.50 -9.76 -19.16
C GLY A 326 -16.64 -9.75 -20.44
N ASP A 327 -17.26 -9.92 -21.59
CA ASP A 327 -16.57 -9.99 -22.90
C ASP A 327 -15.89 -8.68 -23.33
N ARG A 328 -16.09 -7.57 -22.57
CA ARG A 328 -15.40 -6.29 -22.83
C ARG A 328 -13.93 -6.31 -22.40
N ILE A 329 -13.49 -7.33 -21.63
CA ILE A 329 -12.09 -7.52 -21.23
C ILE A 329 -11.66 -8.94 -21.56
N ASN A 330 -10.49 -9.06 -22.22
CA ASN A 330 -9.79 -10.31 -22.41
C ASN A 330 -8.28 -10.10 -22.34
N VAL A 331 -7.51 -11.18 -22.19
CA VAL A 331 -6.08 -11.16 -21.91
C VAL A 331 -5.21 -10.70 -23.11
N ASP A 332 -5.77 -10.60 -24.30
CA ASP A 332 -5.07 -10.14 -25.50
C ASP A 332 -5.23 -8.61 -25.71
N MET A 333 -6.01 -7.94 -24.87
CA MET A 333 -6.20 -6.49 -24.93
C MET A 333 -4.95 -5.75 -24.44
N SER A 334 -4.74 -4.55 -24.96
CA SER A 334 -3.72 -3.64 -24.44
C SER A 334 -4.09 -3.17 -23.02
N ALA A 335 -3.08 -2.82 -22.20
CA ALA A 335 -3.31 -2.20 -20.90
C ALA A 335 -4.17 -0.93 -21.01
N SER A 336 -3.96 -0.13 -22.07
CA SER A 336 -4.73 1.08 -22.34
C SER A 336 -6.22 0.80 -22.61
N ASP A 337 -6.55 -0.28 -23.31
CA ASP A 337 -7.96 -0.61 -23.57
C ASP A 337 -8.63 -1.22 -22.31
N ILE A 338 -7.90 -2.01 -21.54
CA ILE A 338 -8.35 -2.50 -20.23
C ILE A 338 -8.59 -1.30 -19.28
N CYS A 339 -7.69 -0.32 -19.27
CA CYS A 339 -7.86 0.90 -18.47
C CYS A 339 -9.17 1.62 -18.76
N LYS A 340 -9.52 1.81 -20.03
CA LYS A 340 -10.78 2.46 -20.42
C LYS A 340 -12.01 1.74 -19.86
N VAL A 341 -12.01 0.41 -19.91
CA VAL A 341 -13.12 -0.40 -19.40
C VAL A 341 -13.17 -0.34 -17.88
N LEU A 342 -12.05 -0.57 -17.18
CA LEU A 342 -12.01 -0.56 -15.73
C LEU A 342 -12.36 0.81 -15.15
N SER A 343 -11.84 1.90 -15.73
CA SER A 343 -12.16 3.25 -15.27
C SER A 343 -13.66 3.55 -15.38
N ALA A 344 -14.31 3.07 -16.45
CA ALA A 344 -15.76 3.18 -16.59
C ALA A 344 -16.53 2.34 -15.58
N GLU A 345 -16.05 1.12 -15.24
CA GLU A 345 -16.65 0.31 -14.19
C GLU A 345 -16.52 1.01 -12.83
N PHE A 346 -15.30 1.41 -12.44
CA PHE A 346 -15.02 1.99 -11.13
C PHE A 346 -15.72 3.34 -10.89
N THR A 347 -15.95 4.14 -11.92
CA THR A 347 -16.70 5.41 -11.82
C THR A 347 -18.20 5.25 -12.11
N GLY A 348 -18.65 4.05 -12.48
CA GLY A 348 -20.04 3.69 -12.75
C GLY A 348 -20.77 3.13 -11.53
N ASP A 349 -21.54 2.05 -11.77
CA ASP A 349 -22.34 1.41 -10.73
C ASP A 349 -21.66 0.23 -10.04
N PHE A 350 -20.42 -0.08 -10.39
CA PHE A 350 -19.64 -1.13 -9.73
C PHE A 350 -19.47 -0.84 -8.24
N THR A 351 -19.74 -1.84 -7.43
CA THR A 351 -19.52 -1.83 -5.97
C THR A 351 -18.75 -3.06 -5.55
N PHE A 352 -17.90 -2.91 -4.56
CA PHE A 352 -17.06 -3.98 -4.03
C PHE A 352 -17.33 -4.21 -2.54
N SER A 353 -17.26 -5.47 -2.07
CA SER A 353 -17.34 -5.81 -0.66
C SER A 353 -16.25 -6.79 -0.30
N GLY A 354 -15.24 -6.31 0.42
CA GLY A 354 -14.04 -7.04 0.79
C GLY A 354 -13.82 -7.17 2.30
N VAL A 355 -12.57 -7.22 2.69
CA VAL A 355 -12.12 -7.33 4.08
C VAL A 355 -12.02 -5.97 4.76
N THR A 356 -11.88 -4.88 3.99
CA THR A 356 -11.74 -3.51 4.50
C THR A 356 -13.03 -2.69 4.41
N GLY A 357 -14.12 -3.27 3.95
CA GLY A 357 -15.42 -2.60 3.88
C GLY A 357 -16.45 -3.34 3.02
N THR A 358 -17.69 -2.89 3.14
CA THR A 358 -18.85 -3.39 2.36
C THR A 358 -19.43 -2.28 1.51
N ASN A 359 -19.91 -2.63 0.31
CA ASN A 359 -20.49 -1.67 -0.64
C ASN A 359 -19.55 -0.49 -0.96
N ILE A 360 -18.27 -0.76 -1.05
CA ILE A 360 -17.25 0.21 -1.44
C ILE A 360 -17.56 0.70 -2.85
N LYS A 361 -17.62 2.02 -3.02
CA LYS A 361 -17.85 2.69 -4.30
C LYS A 361 -16.83 3.82 -4.47
N TRP A 362 -16.37 4.01 -5.69
CA TRP A 362 -15.45 5.09 -6.04
C TRP A 362 -16.22 6.27 -6.61
N ASN A 363 -15.83 7.49 -6.24
CA ASN A 363 -16.36 8.69 -6.86
C ASN A 363 -15.66 8.99 -8.20
N SER A 364 -16.13 10.01 -8.91
CA SER A 364 -15.57 10.42 -10.21
C SER A 364 -14.09 10.87 -10.18
N GLN A 365 -13.52 11.07 -8.99
CA GLN A 365 -12.13 11.42 -8.79
C GLN A 365 -11.27 10.22 -8.34
N GLY A 366 -11.85 9.02 -8.22
CA GLY A 366 -11.16 7.79 -7.86
C GLY A 366 -10.96 7.57 -6.36
N PHE A 367 -11.62 8.33 -5.51
CA PHE A 367 -11.61 8.13 -4.06
C PHE A 367 -12.70 7.18 -3.60
N VAL A 368 -12.43 6.47 -2.51
CA VAL A 368 -13.44 5.74 -1.73
C VAL A 368 -13.82 6.51 -0.47
N GLU A 369 -15.07 6.37 -0.04
CA GLU A 369 -15.48 6.80 1.28
C GLU A 369 -15.17 5.67 2.28
N LYS A 370 -14.06 5.80 3.00
CA LYS A 370 -13.72 4.92 4.12
C LYS A 370 -13.66 5.71 5.42
N GLN A 371 -14.28 5.13 6.44
CA GLN A 371 -14.24 5.73 7.76
C GLN A 371 -12.86 5.49 8.41
N ALA A 372 -12.16 6.55 8.75
CA ALA A 372 -10.97 6.49 9.58
C ALA A 372 -11.40 6.33 11.06
N VAL A 373 -10.94 5.26 11.70
CA VAL A 373 -11.27 4.95 13.09
C VAL A 373 -10.00 5.00 13.92
N ARG A 374 -10.07 5.63 15.12
CA ARG A 374 -8.97 5.59 16.08
C ARG A 374 -8.73 4.16 16.56
N TYR A 375 -7.50 3.72 16.44
CA TYR A 375 -7.02 2.43 16.91
C TYR A 375 -5.91 2.63 17.93
N THR A 376 -6.08 2.10 19.14
CA THR A 376 -5.03 2.17 20.18
C THR A 376 -4.09 0.99 20.02
N ILE A 377 -2.83 1.29 19.67
CA ILE A 377 -1.74 0.32 19.58
C ILE A 377 -1.30 -0.08 20.99
N LYS A 378 -1.06 0.92 21.86
CA LYS A 378 -0.65 0.73 23.24
C LYS A 378 -1.37 1.72 24.16
N GLN A 379 -1.93 1.24 25.25
CA GLN A 379 -2.48 2.07 26.32
C GLN A 379 -1.34 2.71 27.14
N ALA A 380 -1.61 3.87 27.74
CA ALA A 380 -0.68 4.47 28.70
C ALA A 380 -0.43 3.52 29.88
N ASP A 381 0.78 3.58 30.44
CA ASP A 381 1.10 2.82 31.64
C ASP A 381 0.24 3.34 32.82
N LYS A 382 -0.36 2.43 33.56
CA LYS A 382 -1.09 2.81 34.77
C LYS A 382 -0.06 3.21 35.83
N LYS A 383 -0.19 4.42 36.37
CA LYS A 383 0.56 4.88 37.54
C LYS A 383 0.04 4.22 38.80
#